data_7dea576e554df3b8ba8fb93c4af22616
#
_entry.id   7dea576e554df3b8ba8fb93c4af22616
#
_cell.length_a   1.000
_cell.length_b   1.000
_cell.length_c   1.000
_cell.angle_alpha   90.00
_cell.angle_beta   90.00
_cell.angle_gamma   90.00
#
_symmetry.space_group_name_H-M   'P 1'
#
loop_
_entity.id
_entity.type
_entity.pdbx_description
1 polymer ?
#
loop_
_entity_poly.entity_id
_entity_poly.type
_entity_poly.pdbx_seq_one_letter_code
_entity_poly.pdbx_strand_id
1 'polypeptide(L)'
;MRIIFDLDDTIQQASFRDYPHAIPYNGVIERIREAHEMGATIIISTARGMLSCAGDVEKADQKNRKTIEVWLKENDVPYDALYFGKQMGDFYVDDKALSPQEVQEHGIRKMTGFSGQEVWKVGKRVHKYCENADEVAVWYKQATEIGRGFFIVPKVFSYRNGNMQMEYIEGKLLEDEIDVSFIDYVTNILRLFEQTPVFGQNDKNEYYKYVLGKAASAMDDASVQRVGEVLAEDLQERNGFSRATFCHGDMSAQNIIHAKYGLALIDPCVRKWNTWMLDAAKFRASLNGLGAAIGNGKTYEHLLPLYDSQFTEEELAEIITLELTHYIRILPYAIKSGSKKAERVLKDLINRQIWKEEKTKG
;
A
#
# COMPACT_ATOMS: atom_id res chain seq x y z
N MET A 1 -13.51 -0.04 -8.16
CA MET A 1 -12.71 -0.74 -9.22
C MET A 1 -13.65 -1.30 -10.28
N ARG A 2 -13.23 -1.40 -11.55
CA ARG A 2 -13.99 -2.08 -12.60
C ARG A 2 -13.30 -3.38 -12.98
N ILE A 3 -14.06 -4.48 -13.04
CA ILE A 3 -13.58 -5.80 -13.45
C ILE A 3 -14.47 -6.28 -14.61
N ILE A 4 -13.83 -6.70 -15.69
CA ILE A 4 -14.50 -7.18 -16.88
C ILE A 4 -14.32 -8.70 -16.97
N PHE A 5 -15.42 -9.43 -16.98
CA PHE A 5 -15.45 -10.87 -17.15
C PHE A 5 -15.94 -11.22 -18.56
N ASP A 6 -15.28 -12.15 -19.21
CA ASP A 6 -15.88 -12.86 -20.33
C ASP A 6 -16.96 -13.82 -19.82
N LEU A 7 -17.86 -14.24 -20.70
CA LEU A 7 -18.98 -15.10 -20.31
C LEU A 7 -18.66 -16.58 -20.56
N ASP A 8 -18.44 -16.93 -21.84
CA ASP A 8 -18.25 -18.32 -22.25
C ASP A 8 -16.86 -18.82 -21.87
N ASP A 9 -16.81 -20.03 -21.28
CA ASP A 9 -15.60 -20.66 -20.75
C ASP A 9 -14.86 -19.85 -19.67
N THR A 10 -15.55 -18.82 -19.10
CA THR A 10 -15.05 -17.98 -18.01
C THR A 10 -15.98 -18.00 -16.80
N ILE A 11 -17.27 -17.70 -16.99
CA ILE A 11 -18.30 -17.75 -15.93
C ILE A 11 -19.17 -19.00 -16.08
N GLN A 12 -19.34 -19.47 -17.30
CA GLN A 12 -20.13 -20.65 -17.65
C GLN A 12 -19.46 -21.52 -18.73
N GLN A 13 -19.83 -22.78 -18.78
CA GLN A 13 -19.48 -23.72 -19.84
C GLN A 13 -20.75 -24.18 -20.57
N ALA A 14 -20.82 -23.96 -21.87
CA ALA A 14 -21.93 -24.43 -22.70
C ALA A 14 -21.49 -25.62 -23.54
N SER A 15 -21.99 -26.82 -23.25
CA SER A 15 -21.81 -28.01 -24.08
C SER A 15 -22.62 -27.90 -25.36
N PHE A 16 -22.02 -28.09 -26.51
CA PHE A 16 -22.67 -28.07 -27.81
C PHE A 16 -23.54 -26.83 -28.11
N ARG A 17 -23.18 -25.66 -27.53
CA ARG A 17 -23.93 -24.40 -27.64
C ARG A 17 -25.34 -24.42 -27.02
N ASP A 18 -25.60 -25.31 -26.10
CA ASP A 18 -26.79 -25.28 -25.27
C ASP A 18 -26.68 -24.19 -24.18
N TYR A 19 -26.78 -22.95 -24.58
CA TYR A 19 -26.59 -21.79 -23.74
C TYR A 19 -27.62 -21.66 -22.61
N PRO A 20 -28.90 -22.02 -22.78
CA PRO A 20 -29.85 -21.99 -21.67
C PRO A 20 -29.51 -22.93 -20.52
N HIS A 21 -28.82 -24.04 -20.79
CA HIS A 21 -28.44 -25.05 -19.81
C HIS A 21 -26.89 -25.06 -19.57
N ALA A 22 -26.24 -23.94 -19.80
CA ALA A 22 -24.81 -23.83 -19.57
C ALA A 22 -24.48 -24.05 -18.08
N ILE A 23 -23.42 -24.81 -17.83
CA ILE A 23 -22.96 -25.16 -16.49
C ILE A 23 -22.21 -24.00 -15.87
N PRO A 24 -22.61 -23.48 -14.68
CA PRO A 24 -21.90 -22.39 -14.03
C PRO A 24 -20.55 -22.81 -13.46
N TYR A 25 -19.54 -21.96 -13.60
CA TYR A 25 -18.29 -22.05 -12.85
C TYR A 25 -18.47 -21.40 -11.48
N ASN A 26 -19.03 -22.15 -10.52
CA ASN A 26 -19.43 -21.64 -9.21
C ASN A 26 -18.31 -20.92 -8.47
N GLY A 27 -17.06 -21.40 -8.56
CA GLY A 27 -15.93 -20.75 -7.91
C GLY A 27 -15.61 -19.35 -8.48
N VAL A 28 -15.82 -19.12 -9.78
CA VAL A 28 -15.68 -17.79 -10.38
C VAL A 28 -16.85 -16.90 -9.99
N ILE A 29 -18.07 -17.44 -10.03
CA ILE A 29 -19.29 -16.70 -9.67
C ILE A 29 -19.23 -16.23 -8.21
N GLU A 30 -18.75 -17.05 -7.30
CA GLU A 30 -18.52 -16.67 -5.91
C GLU A 30 -17.60 -15.45 -5.78
N ARG A 31 -16.50 -15.44 -6.54
CA ARG A 31 -15.56 -14.29 -6.55
C ARG A 31 -16.19 -13.03 -7.16
N ILE A 32 -17.07 -13.18 -8.14
CA ILE A 32 -17.84 -12.07 -8.69
C ILE A 32 -18.78 -11.47 -7.64
N ARG A 33 -19.50 -12.31 -6.88
CA ARG A 33 -20.39 -11.85 -5.80
C ARG A 33 -19.61 -11.12 -4.71
N GLU A 34 -18.55 -11.71 -4.21
CA GLU A 34 -17.67 -11.09 -3.21
C GLU A 34 -17.15 -9.72 -3.68
N ALA A 35 -16.66 -9.62 -4.92
CA ALA A 35 -16.15 -8.38 -5.47
C ALA A 35 -17.27 -7.32 -5.60
N HIS A 36 -18.45 -7.70 -6.06
CA HIS A 36 -19.59 -6.81 -6.19
C HIS A 36 -20.06 -6.28 -4.82
N GLU A 37 -20.16 -7.15 -3.81
CA GLU A 37 -20.50 -6.78 -2.43
C GLU A 37 -19.47 -5.79 -1.82
N MET A 38 -18.20 -5.93 -2.19
CA MET A 38 -17.14 -4.98 -1.80
C MET A 38 -17.14 -3.68 -2.61
N GLY A 39 -18.10 -3.49 -3.53
CA GLY A 39 -18.28 -2.29 -4.34
C GLY A 39 -17.45 -2.24 -5.62
N ALA A 40 -17.02 -3.38 -6.17
CA ALA A 40 -16.50 -3.41 -7.53
C ALA A 40 -17.62 -3.29 -8.55
N THR A 41 -17.37 -2.57 -9.65
CA THR A 41 -18.24 -2.55 -10.82
C THR A 41 -17.94 -3.80 -11.66
N ILE A 42 -18.93 -4.66 -11.85
CA ILE A 42 -18.82 -5.90 -12.60
C ILE A 42 -19.36 -5.70 -14.01
N ILE A 43 -18.54 -5.96 -15.00
CA ILE A 43 -18.90 -5.85 -16.42
C ILE A 43 -18.78 -7.22 -17.06
N ILE A 44 -19.83 -7.67 -17.73
CA ILE A 44 -19.78 -8.86 -18.58
C ILE A 44 -19.52 -8.41 -20.02
N SER A 45 -18.51 -8.96 -20.68
CA SER A 45 -18.19 -8.68 -22.08
C SER A 45 -18.06 -9.99 -22.86
N THR A 46 -18.90 -10.18 -23.89
CA THR A 46 -19.01 -11.45 -24.59
C THR A 46 -18.84 -11.32 -26.10
N ALA A 47 -18.24 -12.35 -26.70
CA ALA A 47 -18.17 -12.57 -28.14
C ALA A 47 -19.36 -13.44 -28.65
N ARG A 48 -20.29 -13.82 -27.76
CA ARG A 48 -21.42 -14.69 -28.14
C ARG A 48 -22.22 -14.08 -29.29
N GLY A 49 -22.49 -14.88 -30.29
CA GLY A 49 -23.23 -14.45 -31.47
C GLY A 49 -22.41 -13.74 -32.54
N MET A 50 -21.20 -13.24 -32.23
CA MET A 50 -20.40 -12.46 -33.17
C MET A 50 -20.09 -13.22 -34.46
N LEU A 51 -19.67 -14.48 -34.36
CA LEU A 51 -19.41 -15.32 -35.55
C LEU A 51 -20.71 -15.60 -36.33
N SER A 52 -21.80 -15.98 -35.66
CA SER A 52 -23.07 -16.33 -36.33
C SER A 52 -23.83 -15.14 -36.91
N CYS A 53 -23.48 -13.93 -36.47
CA CYS A 53 -24.03 -12.66 -36.96
C CYS A 53 -23.02 -11.88 -37.84
N ALA A 54 -21.97 -12.53 -38.31
CA ALA A 54 -20.96 -11.95 -39.19
C ALA A 54 -20.33 -10.64 -38.67
N GLY A 55 -20.13 -10.55 -37.36
CA GLY A 55 -19.55 -9.37 -36.70
C GLY A 55 -20.56 -8.25 -36.35
N ASP A 56 -21.84 -8.43 -36.69
CA ASP A 56 -22.90 -7.45 -36.39
C ASP A 56 -23.27 -7.51 -34.89
N VAL A 57 -22.82 -6.50 -34.14
CA VAL A 57 -22.99 -6.42 -32.70
C VAL A 57 -24.45 -6.32 -32.29
N GLU A 58 -25.26 -5.51 -33.01
CA GLU A 58 -26.67 -5.30 -32.71
C GLU A 58 -27.48 -6.59 -32.91
N LYS A 59 -27.24 -7.31 -33.98
CA LYS A 59 -27.85 -8.62 -34.22
C LYS A 59 -27.41 -9.66 -33.20
N ALA A 60 -26.15 -9.67 -32.82
CA ALA A 60 -25.65 -10.58 -31.79
C ALA A 60 -26.33 -10.30 -30.44
N ASP A 61 -26.45 -9.04 -30.07
CA ASP A 61 -27.13 -8.57 -28.87
C ASP A 61 -28.63 -8.97 -28.88
N GLN A 62 -29.40 -8.55 -29.89
CA GLN A 62 -30.82 -8.87 -30.02
C GLN A 62 -31.11 -10.38 -29.94
N LYS A 63 -30.23 -11.20 -30.51
CA LYS A 63 -30.36 -12.64 -30.51
C LYS A 63 -30.08 -13.31 -29.17
N ASN A 64 -29.13 -12.80 -28.38
CA ASN A 64 -28.59 -13.54 -27.25
C ASN A 64 -28.84 -12.87 -25.89
N ARG A 65 -29.10 -11.55 -25.81
CA ARG A 65 -29.22 -10.80 -24.56
C ARG A 65 -30.18 -11.46 -23.58
N LYS A 66 -31.38 -11.72 -24.02
CA LYS A 66 -32.43 -12.29 -23.14
C LYS A 66 -32.01 -13.63 -22.53
N THR A 67 -31.38 -14.50 -23.29
CA THR A 67 -30.91 -15.80 -22.80
C THR A 67 -29.79 -15.62 -21.77
N ILE A 68 -28.86 -14.68 -22.01
CA ILE A 68 -27.79 -14.38 -21.09
C ILE A 68 -28.32 -13.80 -19.79
N GLU A 69 -29.19 -12.81 -19.87
CA GLU A 69 -29.76 -12.15 -18.68
C GLU A 69 -30.58 -13.11 -17.81
N VAL A 70 -31.34 -14.03 -18.43
CA VAL A 70 -32.06 -15.08 -17.70
C VAL A 70 -31.06 -16.00 -16.99
N TRP A 71 -30.05 -16.48 -17.71
CA TRP A 71 -29.03 -17.35 -17.12
C TRP A 71 -28.26 -16.70 -15.99
N LEU A 72 -27.81 -15.43 -16.14
CA LEU A 72 -27.12 -14.67 -15.10
C LEU A 72 -28.00 -14.53 -13.85
N LYS A 73 -29.26 -14.24 -14.04
CA LYS A 73 -30.25 -14.13 -12.95
C LYS A 73 -30.47 -15.46 -12.23
N GLU A 74 -30.65 -16.56 -12.97
CA GLU A 74 -30.89 -17.90 -12.41
C GLU A 74 -29.69 -18.43 -11.62
N ASN A 75 -28.47 -17.96 -11.94
CA ASN A 75 -27.25 -18.35 -11.25
C ASN A 75 -26.74 -17.28 -10.26
N ASP A 76 -27.57 -16.28 -9.91
CA ASP A 76 -27.24 -15.20 -8.98
C ASP A 76 -25.90 -14.51 -9.29
N VAL A 77 -25.64 -14.21 -10.57
CA VAL A 77 -24.44 -13.49 -11.00
C VAL A 77 -24.75 -11.99 -11.04
N PRO A 78 -24.21 -11.18 -10.10
CA PRO A 78 -24.39 -9.73 -10.15
C PRO A 78 -23.54 -9.12 -11.25
N TYR A 79 -24.09 -8.12 -11.94
CA TYR A 79 -23.37 -7.32 -12.94
C TYR A 79 -24.00 -5.94 -13.09
N ASP A 80 -23.17 -4.95 -13.45
CA ASP A 80 -23.59 -3.57 -13.68
C ASP A 80 -23.80 -3.26 -15.16
N ALA A 81 -23.11 -4.00 -16.05
CA ALA A 81 -23.26 -3.86 -17.49
C ALA A 81 -22.99 -5.16 -18.24
N LEU A 82 -23.69 -5.36 -19.36
CA LEU A 82 -23.47 -6.45 -20.29
C LEU A 82 -23.21 -5.88 -21.69
N TYR A 83 -22.01 -6.16 -22.22
CA TYR A 83 -21.57 -5.70 -23.53
C TYR A 83 -21.37 -6.88 -24.49
N PHE A 84 -21.88 -6.69 -25.71
CA PHE A 84 -21.58 -7.52 -26.87
C PHE A 84 -20.46 -6.87 -27.70
N GLY A 85 -19.92 -7.61 -28.66
CA GLY A 85 -18.91 -7.09 -29.60
C GLY A 85 -17.46 -7.37 -29.19
N LYS A 86 -17.22 -8.19 -28.14
CA LYS A 86 -15.88 -8.74 -27.93
C LYS A 86 -15.45 -9.47 -29.18
N GLN A 87 -14.27 -9.11 -29.71
CA GLN A 87 -13.76 -9.72 -30.93
C GLN A 87 -13.45 -11.19 -30.70
N MET A 88 -13.74 -12.05 -31.71
CA MET A 88 -13.30 -13.43 -31.70
C MET A 88 -11.82 -13.50 -32.04
N GLY A 89 -11.04 -14.14 -31.19
CA GLY A 89 -9.62 -14.38 -31.40
C GLY A 89 -9.22 -15.73 -30.81
N ASP A 90 -8.20 -16.37 -31.43
CA ASP A 90 -7.63 -17.62 -30.89
C ASP A 90 -6.85 -17.37 -29.60
N PHE A 91 -6.27 -16.16 -29.45
CA PHE A 91 -5.53 -15.71 -28.28
C PHE A 91 -5.84 -14.24 -27.98
N TYR A 92 -5.90 -13.91 -26.70
CA TYR A 92 -5.91 -12.53 -26.20
C TYR A 92 -4.59 -12.26 -25.50
N VAL A 93 -3.81 -11.33 -26.04
CA VAL A 93 -2.57 -10.85 -25.42
C VAL A 93 -2.88 -9.49 -24.79
N ASP A 94 -2.91 -9.45 -23.46
CA ASP A 94 -3.31 -8.26 -22.68
C ASP A 94 -2.49 -8.17 -21.40
N ASP A 95 -2.00 -6.98 -21.06
CA ASP A 95 -1.23 -6.71 -19.86
C ASP A 95 -2.06 -6.79 -18.56
N LYS A 96 -3.40 -6.78 -18.69
CA LYS A 96 -4.36 -6.81 -17.56
C LYS A 96 -5.12 -8.11 -17.42
N ALA A 97 -4.98 -9.02 -18.39
CA ALA A 97 -5.70 -10.28 -18.37
C ALA A 97 -5.25 -11.20 -17.23
N LEU A 98 -6.23 -11.83 -16.59
CA LEU A 98 -6.05 -12.89 -15.58
C LEU A 98 -6.83 -14.11 -16.04
N SER A 99 -6.34 -15.32 -15.73
CA SER A 99 -7.11 -16.51 -15.99
C SER A 99 -8.27 -16.66 -14.99
N PRO A 100 -9.41 -17.27 -15.39
CA PRO A 100 -10.49 -17.58 -14.46
C PRO A 100 -10.02 -18.42 -13.27
N GLN A 101 -9.09 -19.35 -13.50
CA GLN A 101 -8.51 -20.20 -12.46
C GLN A 101 -7.72 -19.37 -11.44
N GLU A 102 -6.90 -18.40 -11.89
CA GLU A 102 -6.16 -17.52 -10.99
C GLU A 102 -7.09 -16.71 -10.09
N VAL A 103 -8.19 -16.20 -10.65
CA VAL A 103 -9.21 -15.47 -9.89
C VAL A 103 -9.93 -16.40 -8.91
N GLN A 104 -10.28 -17.61 -9.32
CA GLN A 104 -10.92 -18.60 -8.47
C GLN A 104 -10.04 -19.02 -7.28
N GLU A 105 -8.76 -19.30 -7.52
CA GLU A 105 -7.82 -19.77 -6.50
C GLU A 105 -7.40 -18.68 -5.52
N HIS A 106 -7.16 -17.46 -6.01
CA HIS A 106 -6.56 -16.38 -5.22
C HIS A 106 -7.54 -15.26 -4.83
N GLY A 107 -8.75 -15.29 -5.39
CA GLY A 107 -9.86 -14.41 -5.05
C GLY A 107 -9.71 -12.96 -5.49
N ILE A 108 -10.73 -12.19 -5.16
CA ILE A 108 -10.80 -10.73 -5.33
C ILE A 108 -11.15 -10.15 -3.96
N ARG A 109 -10.38 -9.18 -3.48
CA ARG A 109 -10.73 -8.49 -2.24
C ARG A 109 -10.28 -7.04 -2.22
N LYS A 110 -11.08 -6.20 -1.59
CA LYS A 110 -10.70 -4.84 -1.23
C LYS A 110 -9.84 -4.88 0.02
N MET A 111 -8.69 -4.20 -0.04
CA MET A 111 -7.82 -3.99 1.10
C MET A 111 -7.93 -2.53 1.53
N THR A 112 -7.98 -2.28 2.83
CA THR A 112 -8.07 -0.92 3.37
C THR A 112 -6.76 -0.56 4.06
N GLY A 113 -6.13 0.55 3.64
CA GLY A 113 -5.03 1.17 4.36
C GLY A 113 -5.52 2.34 5.21
N PHE A 114 -4.70 2.78 6.17
CA PHE A 114 -5.01 3.93 7.01
C PHE A 114 -5.21 5.24 6.21
N SER A 115 -4.56 5.38 5.06
CA SER A 115 -4.69 6.53 4.17
C SER A 115 -6.07 6.68 3.51
N GLY A 116 -6.94 5.66 3.61
CA GLY A 116 -8.24 5.62 2.93
C GLY A 116 -8.16 5.41 1.41
N GLN A 117 -6.98 5.15 0.86
CA GLN A 117 -6.83 4.80 -0.55
C GLN A 117 -7.41 3.42 -0.84
N GLU A 118 -8.08 3.31 -1.98
CA GLU A 118 -8.60 2.02 -2.43
C GLU A 118 -7.48 1.15 -2.99
N VAL A 119 -7.25 0.02 -2.34
CA VAL A 119 -6.33 -1.02 -2.80
C VAL A 119 -7.11 -2.30 -3.02
N TRP A 120 -6.91 -2.93 -4.16
CA TRP A 120 -7.58 -4.17 -4.52
C TRP A 120 -6.57 -5.27 -4.82
N LYS A 121 -6.77 -6.44 -4.23
CA LYS A 121 -6.13 -7.68 -4.64
C LYS A 121 -7.05 -8.39 -5.64
N VAL A 122 -6.52 -8.74 -6.81
CA VAL A 122 -7.22 -9.54 -7.84
C VAL A 122 -6.26 -10.62 -8.32
N GLY A 123 -6.57 -11.87 -8.03
CA GLY A 123 -5.63 -12.96 -8.26
C GLY A 123 -4.33 -12.76 -7.47
N LYS A 124 -3.20 -12.83 -8.15
CA LYS A 124 -1.86 -12.54 -7.60
C LYS A 124 -1.39 -11.11 -7.81
N ARG A 125 -2.30 -10.19 -8.15
CA ARG A 125 -1.97 -8.79 -8.40
C ARG A 125 -2.63 -7.87 -7.38
N VAL A 126 -1.94 -6.76 -7.11
CA VAL A 126 -2.47 -5.61 -6.38
C VAL A 126 -2.70 -4.48 -7.36
N HIS A 127 -3.86 -3.87 -7.28
CA HIS A 127 -4.20 -2.65 -8.00
C HIS A 127 -4.47 -1.53 -7.00
N LYS A 128 -3.77 -0.40 -7.17
CA LYS A 128 -3.99 0.80 -6.36
C LYS A 128 -3.91 2.07 -7.20
N TYR A 129 -4.57 3.13 -6.72
CA TYR A 129 -4.36 4.47 -7.21
C TYR A 129 -3.17 5.10 -6.47
N CYS A 130 -2.27 5.74 -7.22
CA CYS A 130 -1.09 6.42 -6.69
C CYS A 130 -0.81 7.65 -7.58
N GLU A 131 -0.96 8.86 -7.04
CA GLU A 131 -0.79 10.11 -7.82
C GLU A 131 0.59 10.20 -8.48
N ASN A 132 1.63 9.73 -7.79
CA ASN A 132 3.01 9.72 -8.25
C ASN A 132 3.48 8.31 -8.68
N ALA A 133 2.62 7.58 -9.41
CA ALA A 133 2.88 6.19 -9.82
C ALA A 133 4.20 6.03 -10.60
N ASP A 134 4.57 7.02 -11.42
CA ASP A 134 5.82 7.00 -12.19
C ASP A 134 7.06 7.01 -11.26
N GLU A 135 7.07 7.89 -10.26
CA GLU A 135 8.16 8.00 -9.29
C GLU A 135 8.25 6.74 -8.41
N VAL A 136 7.11 6.23 -7.97
CA VAL A 136 7.02 4.99 -7.20
C VAL A 136 7.50 3.78 -8.02
N ALA A 137 7.18 3.71 -9.30
CA ALA A 137 7.67 2.65 -10.19
C ALA A 137 9.19 2.72 -10.38
N VAL A 138 9.75 3.92 -10.49
CA VAL A 138 11.21 4.13 -10.52
C VAL A 138 11.84 3.67 -9.22
N TRP A 139 11.24 4.00 -8.07
CA TRP A 139 11.69 3.52 -6.78
C TRP A 139 11.73 1.99 -6.71
N TYR A 140 10.65 1.30 -7.10
CA TYR A 140 10.62 -0.17 -7.12
C TYR A 140 11.71 -0.78 -8.01
N LYS A 141 11.98 -0.18 -9.16
CA LYS A 141 13.06 -0.62 -10.04
C LYS A 141 14.43 -0.50 -9.37
N GLN A 142 14.72 0.65 -8.76
CA GLN A 142 15.97 0.88 -8.03
C GLN A 142 16.08 -0.05 -6.81
N ALA A 143 15.00 -0.19 -6.03
CA ALA A 143 14.94 -1.07 -4.89
C ALA A 143 15.19 -2.54 -5.24
N THR A 144 14.74 -3.00 -6.42
CA THR A 144 15.04 -4.35 -6.92
C THR A 144 16.53 -4.58 -7.14
N GLU A 145 17.24 -3.55 -7.62
CA GLU A 145 18.69 -3.62 -7.87
C GLU A 145 19.50 -3.56 -6.57
N ILE A 146 19.14 -2.64 -5.68
CA ILE A 146 19.79 -2.40 -4.39
C ILE A 146 19.55 -3.57 -3.43
N GLY A 147 18.31 -4.06 -3.36
CA GLY A 147 17.88 -5.04 -2.38
C GLY A 147 18.27 -6.49 -2.62
N ARG A 148 19.06 -6.78 -3.68
CA ARG A 148 19.45 -8.15 -4.01
C ARG A 148 20.13 -8.86 -2.83
N GLY A 149 19.45 -9.89 -2.28
CA GLY A 149 19.93 -10.67 -1.15
C GLY A 149 19.65 -10.08 0.22
N PHE A 150 19.06 -8.89 0.30
CA PHE A 150 18.70 -8.23 1.57
C PHE A 150 17.20 -8.12 1.78
N PHE A 151 16.44 -7.73 0.76
CA PHE A 151 15.00 -7.61 0.82
C PHE A 151 14.37 -7.83 -0.54
N ILE A 152 13.06 -8.02 -0.56
CA ILE A 152 12.26 -8.18 -1.78
C ILE A 152 11.35 -6.95 -1.96
N VAL A 153 10.97 -6.69 -3.19
CA VAL A 153 9.93 -5.71 -3.53
C VAL A 153 8.98 -6.29 -4.56
N PRO A 154 7.71 -5.88 -4.58
CA PRO A 154 6.77 -6.31 -5.60
C PRO A 154 7.23 -5.95 -7.01
N LYS A 155 7.09 -6.89 -7.94
CA LYS A 155 7.24 -6.59 -9.36
C LYS A 155 6.12 -5.65 -9.81
N VAL A 156 6.47 -4.54 -10.44
CA VAL A 156 5.50 -3.63 -11.07
C VAL A 156 5.19 -4.14 -12.48
N PHE A 157 3.92 -4.42 -12.76
CA PHE A 157 3.47 -4.89 -14.07
C PHE A 157 3.11 -3.71 -14.98
N SER A 158 2.37 -2.73 -14.45
CA SER A 158 1.99 -1.54 -15.19
C SER A 158 1.74 -0.36 -14.26
N TYR A 159 1.96 0.86 -14.78
CA TYR A 159 1.60 2.11 -14.12
C TYR A 159 1.23 3.14 -15.19
N ARG A 160 0.08 3.78 -15.05
CA ARG A 160 -0.40 4.82 -15.99
C ARG A 160 -1.53 5.64 -15.33
N ASN A 161 -1.48 6.95 -15.50
CA ASN A 161 -2.54 7.86 -15.04
C ASN A 161 -2.94 7.63 -13.57
N GLY A 162 -1.95 7.48 -12.70
CA GLY A 162 -2.16 7.24 -11.28
C GLY A 162 -2.60 5.82 -10.92
N ASN A 163 -2.80 4.92 -11.88
CA ASN A 163 -3.11 3.51 -11.60
C ASN A 163 -1.84 2.67 -11.66
N MET A 164 -1.61 1.87 -10.64
CA MET A 164 -0.48 0.95 -10.53
C MET A 164 -0.97 -0.47 -10.32
N GLN A 165 -0.41 -1.40 -11.09
CA GLN A 165 -0.57 -2.84 -10.88
C GLN A 165 0.77 -3.45 -10.51
N MET A 166 0.80 -4.23 -9.44
CA MET A 166 2.00 -4.87 -8.94
C MET A 166 1.69 -6.28 -8.44
N GLU A 167 2.74 -7.04 -8.22
CA GLU A 167 2.68 -8.36 -7.61
C GLU A 167 2.09 -8.28 -6.19
N TYR A 168 1.24 -9.25 -5.85
CA TYR A 168 0.83 -9.46 -4.48
C TYR A 168 1.87 -10.32 -3.75
N ILE A 169 2.50 -9.79 -2.74
CA ILE A 169 3.44 -10.52 -1.90
C ILE A 169 2.67 -11.26 -0.82
N GLU A 170 2.77 -12.59 -0.82
CA GLU A 170 2.21 -13.42 0.24
C GLU A 170 3.11 -13.41 1.47
N GLY A 171 2.50 -13.21 2.64
CA GLY A 171 3.22 -13.16 3.91
C GLY A 171 2.38 -12.52 5.01
N LYS A 172 2.99 -12.32 6.16
CA LYS A 172 2.40 -11.61 7.30
C LYS A 172 2.98 -10.21 7.37
N LEU A 173 2.16 -9.23 7.72
CA LEU A 173 2.68 -7.90 8.05
C LEU A 173 3.62 -8.00 9.26
N LEU A 174 4.75 -7.32 9.19
CA LEU A 174 5.72 -7.34 10.28
C LEU A 174 5.13 -6.78 11.58
N GLU A 175 4.17 -5.84 11.48
CA GLU A 175 3.47 -5.30 12.65
C GLU A 175 2.71 -6.36 13.46
N ASP A 176 2.38 -7.52 12.87
CA ASP A 176 1.67 -8.58 13.58
C ASP A 176 2.57 -9.37 14.53
N GLU A 177 3.87 -9.45 14.23
CA GLU A 177 4.83 -10.21 15.03
C GLU A 177 6.26 -9.69 14.80
N ILE A 178 6.74 -8.81 15.66
CA ILE A 178 8.12 -8.36 15.66
C ILE A 178 8.87 -9.04 16.80
N ASP A 179 9.95 -9.74 16.47
CA ASP A 179 10.87 -10.32 17.42
C ASP A 179 12.31 -9.77 17.26
N VAL A 180 13.22 -10.26 18.10
CA VAL A 180 14.61 -9.85 18.13
C VAL A 180 15.31 -10.03 16.76
N SER A 181 15.02 -11.09 16.03
CA SER A 181 15.68 -11.41 14.75
C SER A 181 15.35 -10.38 13.66
N PHE A 182 14.16 -9.77 13.71
CA PHE A 182 13.78 -8.74 12.76
C PHE A 182 14.48 -7.41 13.01
N ILE A 183 14.90 -7.12 14.24
CA ILE A 183 15.67 -5.90 14.55
C ILE A 183 16.95 -5.86 13.75
N ASP A 184 17.75 -6.90 13.79
CA ASP A 184 19.00 -6.99 13.04
C ASP A 184 18.76 -6.96 11.53
N TYR A 185 17.69 -7.65 11.06
CA TYR A 185 17.37 -7.67 9.64
C TYR A 185 16.98 -6.29 9.10
N VAL A 186 16.08 -5.59 9.79
CA VAL A 186 15.67 -4.22 9.42
C VAL A 186 16.87 -3.27 9.50
N THR A 187 17.70 -3.38 10.54
CA THR A 187 18.88 -2.53 10.67
C THR A 187 19.88 -2.74 9.52
N ASN A 188 20.08 -3.98 9.07
CA ASN A 188 20.92 -4.26 7.91
C ASN A 188 20.36 -3.61 6.63
N ILE A 189 19.04 -3.58 6.43
CA ILE A 189 18.41 -2.86 5.32
C ILE A 189 18.67 -1.35 5.43
N LEU A 190 18.52 -0.78 6.63
CA LEU A 190 18.82 0.64 6.89
C LEU A 190 20.28 0.99 6.60
N ARG A 191 21.23 0.14 7.02
CA ARG A 191 22.66 0.34 6.71
C ARG A 191 22.97 0.22 5.22
N LEU A 192 22.24 -0.63 4.48
CA LEU A 192 22.33 -0.68 3.02
C LEU A 192 21.82 0.63 2.40
N PHE A 193 20.72 1.20 2.90
CA PHE A 193 20.21 2.49 2.44
C PHE A 193 21.19 3.64 2.72
N GLU A 194 21.78 3.67 3.91
CA GLU A 194 22.84 4.62 4.27
C GLU A 194 24.00 4.62 3.27
N GLN A 195 24.44 3.43 2.85
CA GLN A 195 25.55 3.23 1.92
C GLN A 195 25.17 3.50 0.45
N THR A 196 23.87 3.74 0.17
CA THR A 196 23.37 3.96 -1.18
C THR A 196 23.06 5.45 -1.41
N PRO A 197 24.00 6.26 -1.92
CA PRO A 197 23.78 7.68 -2.17
C PRO A 197 22.81 7.89 -3.32
N VAL A 198 21.96 8.92 -3.21
CA VAL A 198 21.11 9.38 -4.30
C VAL A 198 21.43 10.83 -4.64
N PHE A 199 21.12 11.21 -5.89
CA PHE A 199 21.25 12.61 -6.29
C PHE A 199 20.08 13.41 -5.70
N GLY A 200 20.37 14.54 -5.07
CA GLY A 200 19.38 15.45 -4.51
C GLY A 200 19.96 16.28 -3.37
N GLN A 201 19.32 17.40 -3.09
CA GLN A 201 19.61 18.19 -1.90
C GLN A 201 18.56 17.84 -0.85
N ASN A 202 19.01 17.48 0.35
CA ASN A 202 18.17 17.34 1.53
C ASN A 202 18.27 18.63 2.34
N ASP A 203 17.20 19.42 2.31
CA ASP A 203 17.09 20.59 3.17
C ASP A 203 16.27 20.25 4.41
N LYS A 204 16.97 20.00 5.52
CA LYS A 204 16.37 19.69 6.83
C LYS A 204 15.51 20.82 7.36
N ASN A 205 15.89 22.06 7.10
CA ASN A 205 15.13 23.23 7.51
C ASN A 205 13.80 23.32 6.76
N GLU A 206 13.79 23.09 5.43
CA GLU A 206 12.54 22.99 4.68
C GLU A 206 11.66 21.84 5.15
N TYR A 207 12.25 20.70 5.49
CA TYR A 207 11.51 19.57 6.06
C TYR A 207 10.85 19.95 7.39
N TYR A 208 11.58 20.62 8.29
CA TYR A 208 11.05 21.04 9.59
C TYR A 208 9.97 22.13 9.46
N LYS A 209 10.10 23.06 8.52
CA LYS A 209 9.02 24.01 8.18
C LYS A 209 7.74 23.29 7.74
N TYR A 210 7.87 22.25 6.91
CA TYR A 210 6.74 21.41 6.52
C TYR A 210 6.11 20.72 7.74
N VAL A 211 6.91 20.16 8.65
CA VAL A 211 6.43 19.51 9.89
C VAL A 211 5.70 20.51 10.78
N LEU A 212 6.25 21.71 10.98
CA LEU A 212 5.63 22.78 11.76
C LEU A 212 4.27 23.22 11.16
N GLY A 213 4.16 23.28 9.84
CA GLY A 213 2.87 23.52 9.18
C GLY A 213 1.83 22.43 9.48
N LYS A 214 2.26 21.17 9.62
CA LYS A 214 1.38 20.07 10.06
C LYS A 214 1.00 20.19 11.55
N ALA A 215 1.95 20.55 12.42
CA ALA A 215 1.69 20.81 13.83
C ALA A 215 0.65 21.92 13.99
N ALA A 216 0.83 23.06 13.34
CA ALA A 216 -0.09 24.20 13.40
C ALA A 216 -1.53 23.87 12.93
N SER A 217 -1.68 22.87 12.08
CA SER A 217 -3.01 22.42 11.61
C SER A 217 -3.73 21.46 12.56
N ALA A 218 -3.08 20.99 13.64
CA ALA A 218 -3.57 19.87 14.44
C ALA A 218 -3.34 19.99 15.95
N MET A 219 -2.57 20.99 16.39
CA MET A 219 -2.14 21.17 17.79
C MET A 219 -2.44 22.61 18.28
N ASP A 220 -2.43 22.81 19.58
CA ASP A 220 -2.49 24.13 20.20
C ASP A 220 -1.16 24.90 20.06
N ASP A 221 -1.24 26.23 20.20
CA ASP A 221 -0.09 27.13 19.98
C ASP A 221 1.10 26.83 20.89
N ALA A 222 0.87 26.44 22.15
CA ALA A 222 1.94 26.12 23.10
C ALA A 222 2.69 24.84 22.66
N SER A 223 1.95 23.83 22.25
CA SER A 223 2.53 22.59 21.71
C SER A 223 3.29 22.84 20.39
N VAL A 224 2.76 23.69 19.51
CA VAL A 224 3.44 24.09 18.25
C VAL A 224 4.74 24.81 18.54
N GLN A 225 4.72 25.77 19.49
CA GLN A 225 5.93 26.49 19.91
C GLN A 225 6.99 25.50 20.43
N ARG A 226 6.61 24.58 21.32
CA ARG A 226 7.55 23.60 21.88
C ARG A 226 8.13 22.66 20.82
N VAL A 227 7.32 22.21 19.87
CA VAL A 227 7.83 21.48 18.68
C VAL A 227 8.86 22.33 17.94
N GLY A 228 8.58 23.61 17.73
CA GLY A 228 9.51 24.53 17.06
C GLY A 228 10.85 24.66 17.80
N GLU A 229 10.85 24.72 19.12
CA GLU A 229 12.05 24.74 19.95
C GLU A 229 12.89 23.48 19.78
N VAL A 230 12.27 22.29 19.90
CA VAL A 230 12.94 20.99 19.72
C VAL A 230 13.59 20.87 18.34
N LEU A 231 12.87 21.25 17.28
CA LEU A 231 13.39 21.19 15.91
C LEU A 231 14.49 22.23 15.67
N ALA A 232 14.40 23.40 16.30
CA ALA A 232 15.45 24.43 16.20
C ALA A 232 16.73 24.02 16.94
N GLU A 233 16.62 23.37 18.10
CA GLU A 233 17.77 22.79 18.82
C GLU A 233 18.48 21.76 17.97
N ASP A 234 17.72 20.83 17.34
CA ASP A 234 18.28 19.83 16.44
C ASP A 234 19.01 20.45 15.24
N LEU A 235 18.47 21.54 14.66
CA LEU A 235 19.13 22.26 13.57
C LEU A 235 20.43 22.95 14.00
N GLN A 236 20.51 23.41 15.26
CA GLN A 236 21.71 24.05 15.80
C GLN A 236 22.82 23.02 16.10
N GLU A 237 22.42 21.87 16.65
CA GLU A 237 23.36 20.80 16.99
C GLU A 237 23.83 20.01 15.78
N ARG A 238 22.91 19.74 14.84
CA ARG A 238 23.10 18.90 13.65
C ARG A 238 22.74 19.66 12.38
N ASN A 239 23.66 20.50 11.92
CA ASN A 239 23.43 21.41 10.80
C ASN A 239 23.22 20.69 9.47
N GLY A 240 21.95 20.46 9.15
CA GLY A 240 21.51 19.81 7.92
C GLY A 240 21.29 18.30 8.04
N PHE A 241 20.55 17.73 7.09
CA PHE A 241 20.58 16.29 6.89
C PHE A 241 21.98 15.87 6.45
N SER A 242 22.41 14.72 6.95
CA SER A 242 23.49 13.98 6.34
C SER A 242 23.19 13.78 4.84
N ARG A 243 24.19 13.35 4.08
CA ARG A 243 24.10 13.07 2.64
C ARG A 243 22.76 12.42 2.26
N ALA A 244 22.16 12.85 1.12
CA ALA A 244 20.98 12.21 0.57
C ALA A 244 21.27 10.72 0.26
N THR A 245 20.43 9.83 0.77
CA THR A 245 20.58 8.38 0.61
C THR A 245 19.30 7.78 0.06
N PHE A 246 19.39 6.57 -0.46
CA PHE A 246 18.19 5.81 -0.77
C PHE A 246 17.33 5.64 0.49
N CYS A 247 16.04 5.72 0.36
CA CYS A 247 15.11 5.50 1.45
C CYS A 247 13.75 4.99 0.94
N HIS A 248 12.99 4.35 1.80
CA HIS A 248 11.61 3.95 1.56
C HIS A 248 10.63 5.14 1.74
N GLY A 249 10.96 6.04 2.66
CA GLY A 249 10.18 7.23 3.00
C GLY A 249 8.96 6.97 3.89
N ASP A 250 8.58 5.71 4.11
CA ASP A 250 7.52 5.29 5.04
C ASP A 250 7.75 3.86 5.55
N MET A 251 8.96 3.55 6.03
CA MET A 251 9.38 2.21 6.47
C MET A 251 8.79 1.85 7.83
N SER A 252 7.46 1.81 7.93
CA SER A 252 6.77 1.29 9.12
C SER A 252 6.65 -0.22 9.07
N ALA A 253 6.44 -0.86 10.23
CA ALA A 253 6.18 -2.29 10.30
C ALA A 253 4.94 -2.74 9.50
N GLN A 254 4.02 -1.81 9.18
CA GLN A 254 2.85 -2.04 8.31
C GLN A 254 3.22 -2.16 6.83
N ASN A 255 4.35 -1.57 6.43
CA ASN A 255 4.83 -1.57 5.06
C ASN A 255 5.95 -2.60 4.83
N ILE A 256 6.12 -3.52 5.78
CA ILE A 256 7.06 -4.64 5.71
C ILE A 256 6.28 -5.94 5.83
N ILE A 257 6.48 -6.85 4.88
CA ILE A 257 5.87 -8.19 4.89
C ILE A 257 6.97 -9.21 5.17
N HIS A 258 6.76 -10.05 6.19
CA HIS A 258 7.54 -11.27 6.36
C HIS A 258 7.03 -12.32 5.37
N ALA A 259 7.70 -12.41 4.23
CA ALA A 259 7.42 -13.34 3.15
C ALA A 259 8.25 -14.62 3.29
N LYS A 260 7.95 -15.63 2.47
CA LYS A 260 8.63 -16.93 2.50
C LYS A 260 10.16 -16.84 2.37
N TYR A 261 10.66 -15.85 1.63
CA TYR A 261 12.09 -15.74 1.29
C TYR A 261 12.77 -14.48 1.89
N GLY A 262 12.17 -13.88 2.90
CA GLY A 262 12.72 -12.71 3.60
C GLY A 262 11.73 -11.57 3.77
N LEU A 263 12.23 -10.41 4.12
CA LEU A 263 11.37 -9.22 4.25
C LEU A 263 11.09 -8.60 2.89
N ALA A 264 9.83 -8.26 2.65
CA ALA A 264 9.41 -7.51 1.49
C ALA A 264 8.98 -6.09 1.89
N LEU A 265 9.48 -5.08 1.17
CA LEU A 265 9.12 -3.69 1.36
C LEU A 265 8.02 -3.31 0.36
N ILE A 266 6.92 -2.77 0.88
CA ILE A 266 5.77 -2.35 0.09
C ILE A 266 5.40 -0.91 0.41
N ASP A 267 4.69 -0.26 -0.50
CA ASP A 267 4.11 1.08 -0.32
C ASP A 267 5.12 2.19 0.01
N PRO A 268 6.17 2.36 -0.82
CA PRO A 268 7.15 3.42 -0.61
C PRO A 268 6.51 4.79 -0.76
N CYS A 269 6.98 5.74 0.06
CA CYS A 269 6.56 7.13 0.01
C CYS A 269 7.67 8.00 -0.57
N VAL A 270 7.73 8.07 -1.90
CA VAL A 270 8.71 8.90 -2.60
C VAL A 270 8.44 10.37 -2.30
N ARG A 271 9.45 11.06 -1.78
CA ARG A 271 9.37 12.46 -1.36
C ARG A 271 10.60 13.24 -1.76
N LYS A 272 10.54 14.56 -1.53
CA LYS A 272 11.63 15.50 -1.75
C LYS A 272 12.82 15.28 -0.79
N TRP A 273 12.56 14.71 0.41
CA TRP A 273 13.56 14.48 1.44
C TRP A 273 13.90 13.00 1.52
N ASN A 274 15.17 12.67 1.28
CA ASN A 274 15.65 11.30 1.14
C ASN A 274 16.83 11.06 2.08
N THR A 275 16.57 10.46 3.23
CA THR A 275 17.61 9.98 4.14
C THR A 275 17.13 8.70 4.83
N TRP A 276 18.04 7.75 4.97
CA TRP A 276 17.79 6.49 5.66
C TRP A 276 17.34 6.69 7.13
N MET A 277 17.75 7.81 7.75
CA MET A 277 17.36 8.13 9.13
C MET A 277 15.86 8.37 9.28
N LEU A 278 15.18 8.89 8.24
CA LEU A 278 13.70 8.98 8.25
C LEU A 278 13.06 7.60 8.30
N ASP A 279 13.63 6.61 7.63
CA ASP A 279 13.14 5.23 7.68
C ASP A 279 13.47 4.58 9.03
N ALA A 280 14.65 4.81 9.57
CA ALA A 280 15.03 4.35 10.91
C ALA A 280 14.08 4.92 11.97
N ALA A 281 13.79 6.21 11.91
CA ALA A 281 12.84 6.88 12.80
C ALA A 281 11.41 6.34 12.64
N LYS A 282 10.99 6.04 11.41
CA LYS A 282 9.67 5.50 11.14
C LYS A 282 9.51 4.08 11.68
N PHE A 283 10.52 3.23 11.54
CA PHE A 283 10.51 1.90 12.12
C PHE A 283 10.54 1.96 13.66
N ARG A 284 11.37 2.85 14.23
CA ARG A 284 11.39 3.10 15.68
C ARG A 284 10.01 3.49 16.20
N ALA A 285 9.31 4.38 15.48
CA ALA A 285 7.93 4.77 15.81
C ALA A 285 6.97 3.56 15.82
N SER A 286 7.17 2.57 14.93
CA SER A 286 6.38 1.33 14.93
C SER A 286 6.58 0.51 16.19
N LEU A 287 7.82 0.47 16.72
CA LEU A 287 8.12 -0.16 18.02
C LEU A 287 7.50 0.62 19.19
N ASN A 288 7.57 1.96 19.14
CA ASN A 288 7.21 2.88 20.22
C ASN A 288 5.74 3.32 20.21
N GLY A 289 4.84 2.52 19.66
CA GLY A 289 3.39 2.73 19.80
C GLY A 289 2.66 3.31 18.59
N LEU A 290 3.31 3.54 17.46
CA LEU A 290 2.61 3.94 16.23
C LEU A 290 1.56 2.89 15.83
N GLY A 291 1.87 1.59 15.99
CA GLY A 291 0.92 0.48 15.77
C GLY A 291 -0.32 0.57 16.66
N ALA A 292 -0.19 1.07 17.89
CA ALA A 292 -1.33 1.31 18.78
C ALA A 292 -2.24 2.44 18.29
N ALA A 293 -1.68 3.43 17.57
CA ALA A 293 -2.42 4.55 17.01
C ALA A 293 -3.15 4.21 15.72
N ILE A 294 -2.42 3.65 14.74
CA ILE A 294 -2.88 3.52 13.35
C ILE A 294 -2.85 2.08 12.80
N GLY A 295 -2.32 1.13 13.56
CA GLY A 295 -2.15 -0.27 13.16
C GLY A 295 -3.04 -1.25 13.93
N ASN A 296 -2.52 -2.45 14.14
CA ASN A 296 -3.21 -3.56 14.80
C ASN A 296 -3.36 -3.42 16.32
N GLY A 297 -2.90 -2.32 16.90
CA GLY A 297 -2.99 -2.03 18.34
C GLY A 297 -1.82 -2.55 19.19
N LYS A 298 -0.82 -3.20 18.58
CA LYS A 298 0.34 -3.72 19.28
C LYS A 298 1.43 -2.65 19.46
N THR A 299 2.25 -2.83 20.49
CA THR A 299 3.49 -2.07 20.72
C THR A 299 4.61 -3.04 21.00
N TYR A 300 5.83 -2.64 20.70
CA TYR A 300 7.04 -3.45 20.87
C TYR A 300 8.12 -2.67 21.62
N GLU A 301 7.70 -1.83 22.57
CA GLU A 301 8.58 -0.94 23.35
C GLU A 301 9.72 -1.70 24.04
N HIS A 302 9.53 -2.98 24.38
CA HIS A 302 10.56 -3.84 24.97
C HIS A 302 11.73 -4.13 24.01
N LEU A 303 11.57 -3.92 22.70
CA LEU A 303 12.61 -4.06 21.69
C LEU A 303 13.38 -2.76 21.44
N LEU A 304 12.89 -1.60 21.95
CA LEU A 304 13.57 -0.32 21.75
C LEU A 304 15.02 -0.31 22.23
N PRO A 305 15.38 -0.85 23.43
CA PRO A 305 16.77 -0.85 23.83
C PRO A 305 17.71 -1.60 22.87
N LEU A 306 17.23 -2.71 22.30
CA LEU A 306 17.99 -3.46 21.32
C LEU A 306 18.10 -2.70 19.99
N TYR A 307 17.01 -2.11 19.52
CA TYR A 307 17.00 -1.32 18.29
C TYR A 307 17.90 -0.08 18.43
N ASP A 308 17.76 0.66 19.53
CA ASP A 308 18.52 1.87 19.80
C ASP A 308 20.04 1.59 19.91
N SER A 309 20.42 0.41 20.43
CA SER A 309 21.83 0.00 20.50
C SER A 309 22.52 -0.25 19.15
N GLN A 310 21.76 -0.29 18.06
CA GLN A 310 22.30 -0.45 16.69
C GLN A 310 22.86 0.86 16.10
N PHE A 311 22.64 1.98 16.77
CA PHE A 311 23.00 3.31 16.31
C PHE A 311 24.01 3.97 17.26
N THR A 312 24.83 4.89 16.74
CA THR A 312 25.64 5.77 17.57
C THR A 312 24.75 6.73 18.37
N GLU A 313 25.29 7.34 19.42
CA GLU A 313 24.53 8.33 20.22
C GLU A 313 24.02 9.50 19.37
N GLU A 314 24.85 9.96 18.41
CA GLU A 314 24.51 11.05 17.50
C GLU A 314 23.38 10.64 16.52
N GLU A 315 23.50 9.47 15.89
CA GLU A 315 22.46 8.92 15.02
C GLU A 315 21.14 8.73 15.77
N LEU A 316 21.20 8.15 16.97
CA LEU A 316 20.02 7.89 17.79
C LEU A 316 19.32 9.19 18.20
N ALA A 317 20.07 10.22 18.57
CA ALA A 317 19.49 11.53 18.91
C ALA A 317 18.73 12.14 17.72
N GLU A 318 19.29 12.06 16.50
CA GLU A 318 18.60 12.50 15.28
C GLU A 318 17.37 11.63 14.97
N ILE A 319 17.50 10.30 15.07
CA ILE A 319 16.40 9.35 14.85
C ILE A 319 15.23 9.63 15.79
N ILE A 320 15.48 9.94 17.07
CA ILE A 320 14.43 10.29 18.05
C ILE A 320 13.72 11.59 17.65
N THR A 321 14.45 12.62 17.23
CA THR A 321 13.84 13.86 16.75
C THR A 321 13.00 13.64 15.49
N LEU A 322 13.49 12.82 14.55
CA LEU A 322 12.78 12.48 13.34
C LEU A 322 11.53 11.60 13.61
N GLU A 323 11.57 10.76 14.66
CA GLU A 323 10.39 10.01 15.11
C GLU A 323 9.26 10.94 15.53
N LEU A 324 9.55 11.99 16.29
CA LEU A 324 8.57 13.04 16.64
C LEU A 324 7.90 13.61 15.38
N THR A 325 8.69 13.87 14.33
CA THR A 325 8.15 14.42 13.08
C THR A 325 7.16 13.47 12.40
N HIS A 326 7.33 12.14 12.53
CA HIS A 326 6.38 11.17 12.00
C HIS A 326 5.04 11.22 12.74
N TYR A 327 5.02 11.31 14.04
CA TYR A 327 3.79 11.44 14.83
C TYR A 327 3.02 12.71 14.45
N ILE A 328 3.73 13.84 14.35
CA ILE A 328 3.16 15.14 13.98
C ILE A 328 2.54 15.08 12.57
N ARG A 329 3.24 14.46 11.61
CA ARG A 329 2.76 14.34 10.23
C ARG A 329 1.49 13.50 10.10
N ILE A 330 1.30 12.50 10.96
CA ILE A 330 0.15 11.59 10.93
C ILE A 330 -1.05 12.18 11.67
N LEU A 331 -0.85 13.00 12.67
CA LEU A 331 -1.91 13.55 13.53
C LEU A 331 -3.06 14.22 12.75
N PRO A 332 -2.82 15.09 11.73
CA PRO A 332 -3.91 15.67 10.93
C PRO A 332 -4.78 14.65 10.23
N TYR A 333 -4.20 13.53 9.78
CA TYR A 333 -4.95 12.44 9.13
C TYR A 333 -5.81 11.68 10.15
N ALA A 334 -5.29 11.43 11.35
CA ALA A 334 -6.05 10.81 12.44
C ALA A 334 -7.27 11.67 12.84
N ILE A 335 -7.09 12.98 12.92
CA ILE A 335 -8.18 13.93 13.20
C ILE A 335 -9.21 13.90 12.06
N LYS A 336 -8.76 14.01 10.81
CA LYS A 336 -9.64 14.00 9.63
C LYS A 336 -10.43 12.70 9.48
N SER A 337 -9.83 11.55 9.83
CA SER A 337 -10.50 10.25 9.81
C SER A 337 -11.54 10.08 10.94
N GLY A 338 -11.58 10.97 11.92
CA GLY A 338 -12.46 10.89 13.10
C GLY A 338 -12.02 9.84 14.12
N SER A 339 -10.83 9.24 13.99
CA SER A 339 -10.31 8.22 14.90
C SER A 339 -9.84 8.84 16.22
N LYS A 340 -10.74 8.95 17.20
CA LYS A 340 -10.41 9.47 18.54
C LYS A 340 -9.33 8.68 19.25
N LYS A 341 -9.23 7.38 19.01
CA LYS A 341 -8.15 6.53 19.55
C LYS A 341 -6.80 6.96 18.97
N ALA A 342 -6.68 7.04 17.64
CA ALA A 342 -5.45 7.43 16.96
C ALA A 342 -5.01 8.85 17.36
N GLU A 343 -5.94 9.81 17.38
CA GLU A 343 -5.69 11.17 17.80
C GLU A 343 -5.10 11.23 19.23
N ARG A 344 -5.72 10.54 20.18
CA ARG A 344 -5.26 10.50 21.57
C ARG A 344 -3.87 9.91 21.71
N VAL A 345 -3.65 8.72 21.10
CA VAL A 345 -2.35 8.03 21.20
C VAL A 345 -1.24 8.87 20.58
N LEU A 346 -1.48 9.47 19.40
CA LEU A 346 -0.49 10.33 18.75
C LEU A 346 -0.16 11.57 19.58
N LYS A 347 -1.17 12.24 20.16
CA LYS A 347 -0.95 13.37 21.06
C LYS A 347 -0.13 12.97 22.30
N ASP A 348 -0.42 11.81 22.88
CA ASP A 348 0.35 11.29 24.03
C ASP A 348 1.81 11.01 23.65
N LEU A 349 2.06 10.40 22.47
CA LEU A 349 3.41 10.14 21.97
C LEU A 349 4.19 11.43 21.71
N ILE A 350 3.56 12.42 21.08
CA ILE A 350 4.13 13.74 20.84
C ILE A 350 4.47 14.41 22.18
N ASN A 351 3.52 14.48 23.09
CA ASN A 351 3.72 15.13 24.40
C ASN A 351 4.84 14.47 25.22
N ARG A 352 4.97 13.15 25.17
CA ARG A 352 6.08 12.45 25.82
C ARG A 352 7.44 12.88 25.30
N GLN A 353 7.56 13.24 24.03
CA GLN A 353 8.84 13.65 23.43
C GLN A 353 9.12 15.14 23.65
N ILE A 354 8.14 16.02 23.44
CA ILE A 354 8.35 17.47 23.59
C ILE A 354 8.52 17.93 25.06
N TRP A 355 8.06 17.12 26.03
CA TRP A 355 8.13 17.45 27.46
C TRP A 355 9.08 16.54 28.26
N LYS A 356 9.90 15.69 27.60
CA LYS A 356 10.85 14.79 28.28
C LYS A 356 11.94 15.51 29.05
N GLU A 357 12.37 16.68 28.62
CA GLU A 357 13.55 17.35 29.15
C GLU A 357 13.34 18.06 30.50
N GLU A 358 12.10 18.32 30.92
CA GLU A 358 11.86 18.96 32.25
C GLU A 358 12.20 18.05 33.42
N LYS A 359 12.22 16.73 33.24
CA LYS A 359 12.53 15.78 34.33
C LYS A 359 14.01 15.45 34.51
N THR A 360 14.86 15.84 33.60
CA THR A 360 16.32 15.58 33.66
C THR A 360 17.13 16.79 34.10
N LYS A 361 16.51 17.96 34.22
CA LYS A 361 17.13 19.21 34.70
C LYS A 361 16.71 19.63 36.12
N GLY A 362 16.01 18.75 36.88
CA GLY A 362 15.57 18.96 38.28
C GLY A 362 16.38 18.02 39.22
#